data_efc3f6c3b88830b9b1df43915e3cafb9
#
_entry.id   efc3f6c3b88830b9b1df43915e3cafb9
#
_cell.length_a   1.000
_cell.length_b   1.000
_cell.length_c   1.000
_cell.angle_alpha   90.00
_cell.angle_beta   90.00
_cell.angle_gamma   90.00
#
_symmetry.space_group_name_H-M   'P 1'
#
loop_
_entity.id
_entity.type
_entity.pdbx_description
1 polymer ?
#
loop_
_entity_poly.entity_id
_entity_poly.type
_entity_poly.pdbx_seq_one_letter_code
_entity_poly.pdbx_strand_id
1 'polypeptide(L)'
;MIRPKNRKVRISVLAVFLFIYLLPVQADQQFTRGIENALEDALVCGISMGIPGLSVAIGIGDRLFWTGTAGYSDISRQVPVNIHDRFGIGSITKTFVARVILQLVEEGRLDLNKTPMDYLNLDIVGRVPNTDKATLRELINHQSGIPTWEFQPDWIRKGRGEQMELGRVWGKTETLEYVAGQDVSAAFEPGERYSYSNTNYTILGLVIEAVTGNTVISEIRNRILEPLQLKDTYLESFEDIPGGYVHHYHYATPDFKNAAGVHRGFTQIRPYLVESTPANLSPEWAAGGMVSSASDLVRWAQALRDGELLGPGMQKEVYTYYPPEKSQSTRMKYMQGVMWIDDFYQDHAVYGHSGGTLGFTALMYWFEDADITVVVLTNVGGMHSGLRPSPVSLFFREALLPIVMRMN
;
A
#
# COMPACT_ATOMS: atom_id res chain seq x y z
N MET A 1 37.24 -44.22 71.73
CA MET A 1 37.14 -44.50 70.28
C MET A 1 36.01 -43.70 69.74
N ILE A 2 36.29 -42.54 69.08
CA ILE A 2 35.30 -41.63 68.56
C ILE A 2 35.38 -41.71 66.99
N ARG A 3 34.34 -42.12 66.33
CA ARG A 3 34.31 -42.16 64.87
C ARG A 3 33.89 -40.78 64.31
N PRO A 4 34.54 -40.28 63.25
CA PRO A 4 34.18 -39.02 62.64
C PRO A 4 32.94 -39.16 61.74
N LYS A 5 32.00 -38.20 61.84
CA LYS A 5 30.83 -38.08 60.97
C LYS A 5 31.24 -37.46 59.64
N ASN A 6 31.11 -38.21 58.53
CA ASN A 6 31.22 -37.71 57.18
C ASN A 6 30.03 -36.78 56.87
N ARG A 7 30.27 -35.46 56.72
CA ARG A 7 29.34 -34.51 56.12
C ARG A 7 29.50 -34.58 54.60
N LYS A 8 28.59 -35.18 53.92
CA LYS A 8 28.45 -35.10 52.47
C LYS A 8 28.02 -33.67 52.10
N VAL A 9 28.89 -32.94 51.40
CA VAL A 9 28.56 -31.67 50.76
C VAL A 9 27.66 -32.01 49.56
N ARG A 10 26.38 -31.72 49.67
CA ARG A 10 25.46 -31.67 48.53
C ARG A 10 25.67 -30.31 47.83
N ILE A 11 26.55 -30.25 46.86
CA ILE A 11 26.65 -29.13 45.96
C ILE A 11 25.43 -29.19 45.07
N SER A 12 24.57 -28.18 45.14
CA SER A 12 23.29 -28.06 44.42
C SER A 12 23.52 -28.01 42.91
N VAL A 13 23.25 -29.11 42.24
CA VAL A 13 23.20 -29.19 40.75
C VAL A 13 22.15 -28.22 40.15
N LEU A 14 21.23 -27.69 41.00
CA LEU A 14 20.19 -26.75 40.61
C LEU A 14 20.72 -25.38 40.09
N ALA A 15 21.86 -24.91 40.59
CA ALA A 15 22.35 -23.60 40.19
C ALA A 15 22.99 -23.57 38.79
N VAL A 16 23.52 -24.71 38.31
CA VAL A 16 24.17 -24.81 37.01
C VAL A 16 23.09 -24.91 35.88
N PHE A 17 22.00 -25.59 36.14
CA PHE A 17 20.87 -25.66 35.16
C PHE A 17 20.14 -24.32 34.99
N LEU A 18 20.00 -23.53 36.05
CA LEU A 18 19.38 -22.18 35.96
C LEU A 18 20.26 -21.20 35.14
N PHE A 19 21.59 -21.30 35.22
CA PHE A 19 22.51 -20.45 34.47
C PHE A 19 22.53 -20.79 32.97
N ILE A 20 22.37 -22.06 32.56
CA ILE A 20 22.38 -22.48 31.17
C ILE A 20 21.06 -22.07 30.45
N TYR A 21 19.94 -21.95 31.16
CA TYR A 21 18.67 -21.45 30.58
C TYR A 21 18.56 -19.92 30.59
N LEU A 22 19.25 -19.21 31.46
CA LEU A 22 19.19 -17.75 31.51
C LEU A 22 20.10 -17.07 30.47
N LEU A 23 21.22 -17.67 30.11
CA LEU A 23 22.17 -17.10 29.14
C LEU A 23 21.54 -16.94 27.70
N PRO A 24 20.86 -17.94 27.12
CA PRO A 24 20.24 -17.76 25.81
C PRO A 24 19.09 -16.74 25.85
N VAL A 25 18.29 -16.68 26.90
CA VAL A 25 17.21 -15.70 27.08
C VAL A 25 17.74 -14.27 27.17
N GLN A 26 18.86 -14.05 27.89
CA GLN A 26 19.48 -12.72 27.99
C GLN A 26 20.14 -12.30 26.67
N ALA A 27 20.77 -13.21 25.95
CA ALA A 27 21.37 -12.94 24.65
C ALA A 27 20.30 -12.59 23.61
N ASP A 28 19.19 -13.31 23.60
CA ASP A 28 18.06 -13.07 22.72
C ASP A 28 17.39 -11.70 23.01
N GLN A 29 17.21 -11.36 24.28
CA GLN A 29 16.70 -10.05 24.69
C GLN A 29 17.65 -8.90 24.32
N GLN A 30 18.98 -9.10 24.44
CA GLN A 30 19.96 -8.09 24.07
C GLN A 30 20.01 -7.90 22.54
N PHE A 31 19.90 -8.98 21.76
CA PHE A 31 19.80 -8.93 20.31
C PHE A 31 18.54 -8.17 19.88
N THR A 32 17.37 -8.52 20.43
CA THR A 32 16.09 -7.86 20.12
C THR A 32 16.15 -6.36 20.41
N ARG A 33 16.66 -5.95 21.60
CA ARG A 33 16.85 -4.51 21.91
C ARG A 33 17.81 -3.81 20.96
N GLY A 34 18.85 -4.49 20.50
CA GLY A 34 19.78 -3.94 19.50
C GLY A 34 19.11 -3.65 18.19
N ILE A 35 18.19 -4.54 17.75
CA ILE A 35 17.37 -4.35 16.55
C ILE A 35 16.39 -3.19 16.74
N GLU A 36 15.66 -3.15 17.85
CA GLU A 36 14.68 -2.08 18.13
C GLU A 36 15.35 -0.69 18.11
N ASN A 37 16.51 -0.54 18.80
CA ASN A 37 17.26 0.71 18.77
C ASN A 37 17.71 1.09 17.35
N ALA A 38 18.17 0.12 16.56
CA ALA A 38 18.57 0.39 15.18
C ALA A 38 17.38 0.81 14.31
N LEU A 39 16.19 0.25 14.53
CA LEU A 39 14.96 0.65 13.86
C LEU A 39 14.55 2.09 14.24
N GLU A 40 14.66 2.45 15.51
CA GLU A 40 14.43 3.84 15.98
C GLU A 40 15.41 4.82 15.33
N ASP A 41 16.69 4.49 15.27
CA ASP A 41 17.72 5.29 14.59
C ASP A 41 17.41 5.45 13.09
N ALA A 42 16.92 4.38 12.45
CA ALA A 42 16.48 4.44 11.05
C ALA A 42 15.32 5.44 10.87
N LEU A 43 14.34 5.47 11.77
CA LEU A 43 13.25 6.45 11.68
C LEU A 43 13.79 7.89 11.76
N VAL A 44 14.71 8.16 12.66
CA VAL A 44 15.38 9.48 12.78
C VAL A 44 16.12 9.82 11.47
N CYS A 45 16.78 8.83 10.87
CA CYS A 45 17.43 9.00 9.56
C CYS A 45 16.40 9.38 8.48
N GLY A 46 15.23 8.75 8.45
CA GLY A 46 14.15 9.10 7.52
C GLY A 46 13.70 10.56 7.64
N ILE A 47 13.58 11.07 8.87
CA ILE A 47 13.27 12.50 9.10
C ILE A 47 14.42 13.40 8.59
N SER A 48 15.67 13.02 8.80
CA SER A 48 16.84 13.77 8.30
C SER A 48 16.92 13.82 6.78
N MET A 49 16.41 12.78 6.08
CA MET A 49 16.27 12.73 4.63
C MET A 49 15.14 13.63 4.10
N GLY A 50 14.35 14.23 5.00
CA GLY A 50 13.32 15.19 4.64
C GLY A 50 11.91 14.63 4.59
N ILE A 51 11.63 13.47 5.13
CA ILE A 51 10.27 12.95 5.32
C ILE A 51 9.63 13.69 6.49
N PRO A 52 8.44 14.31 6.32
CA PRO A 52 7.81 15.10 7.39
C PRO A 52 7.35 14.26 8.59
N GLY A 53 6.70 13.13 8.31
CA GLY A 53 6.21 12.18 9.29
C GLY A 53 6.12 10.79 8.67
N LEU A 54 6.40 9.78 9.47
CA LEU A 54 6.38 8.39 9.03
C LEU A 54 5.92 7.44 10.14
N SER A 55 5.29 6.35 9.74
CA SER A 55 4.92 5.21 10.56
C SER A 55 5.40 3.94 9.90
N VAL A 56 6.09 3.09 10.65
CA VAL A 56 6.62 1.81 10.18
C VAL A 56 6.08 0.69 11.06
N ALA A 57 5.69 -0.41 10.43
CA ALA A 57 5.33 -1.64 11.12
C ALA A 57 6.03 -2.84 10.47
N ILE A 58 6.50 -3.77 11.29
CA ILE A 58 7.18 -4.99 10.88
C ILE A 58 6.44 -6.18 11.48
N GLY A 59 6.07 -7.14 10.62
CA GLY A 59 5.53 -8.43 11.00
C GLY A 59 6.57 -9.53 10.82
N ILE A 60 6.55 -10.53 11.69
CA ILE A 60 7.33 -11.78 11.54
C ILE A 60 6.33 -12.93 11.75
N GLY A 61 6.23 -13.83 10.79
CA GLY A 61 5.16 -14.81 10.75
C GLY A 61 3.79 -14.12 10.80
N ASP A 62 2.92 -14.60 11.68
CA ASP A 62 1.57 -14.06 11.87
C ASP A 62 1.49 -12.98 12.96
N ARG A 63 2.63 -12.50 13.46
CA ARG A 63 2.68 -11.53 14.54
C ARG A 63 3.19 -10.18 14.08
N LEU A 64 2.57 -9.13 14.61
CA LEU A 64 3.15 -7.80 14.59
C LEU A 64 4.37 -7.82 15.55
N PHE A 65 5.56 -7.65 15.00
CA PHE A 65 6.82 -7.69 15.76
C PHE A 65 7.18 -6.33 16.34
N TRP A 66 7.08 -5.27 15.52
CA TRP A 66 7.49 -3.94 15.93
C TRP A 66 6.70 -2.85 15.19
N THR A 67 6.50 -1.73 15.88
CA THR A 67 5.95 -0.50 15.30
C THR A 67 6.73 0.70 15.81
N GLY A 68 6.96 1.66 14.93
CA GLY A 68 7.62 2.91 15.29
C GLY A 68 7.15 4.07 14.44
N THR A 69 7.26 5.28 14.99
CA THR A 69 6.87 6.51 14.34
C THR A 69 7.91 7.59 14.54
N ALA A 70 8.03 8.52 13.60
CA ALA A 70 8.87 9.71 13.74
C ALA A 70 8.29 10.89 12.98
N GLY A 71 8.70 12.10 13.35
CA GLY A 71 8.25 13.34 12.74
C GLY A 71 6.86 13.75 13.16
N TYR A 72 6.17 14.50 12.32
CA TYR A 72 4.92 15.17 12.66
C TYR A 72 3.77 14.74 11.76
N SER A 73 2.63 14.46 12.38
CA SER A 73 1.33 14.32 11.71
C SER A 73 0.79 15.70 11.28
N ASP A 74 1.15 16.77 11.99
CA ASP A 74 0.93 18.17 11.63
C ASP A 74 2.20 18.98 11.96
N ILE A 75 2.94 19.42 10.93
CA ILE A 75 4.17 20.20 11.10
C ILE A 75 3.85 21.55 11.74
N SER A 76 2.77 22.21 11.35
CA SER A 76 2.44 23.57 11.77
C SER A 76 2.13 23.65 13.26
N ARG A 77 1.50 22.62 13.81
CA ARG A 77 1.16 22.48 15.22
C ARG A 77 2.17 21.64 15.99
N GLN A 78 3.17 21.09 15.34
CA GLN A 78 4.15 20.17 15.92
C GLN A 78 3.52 18.95 16.61
N VAL A 79 2.41 18.43 16.04
CA VAL A 79 1.78 17.21 16.54
C VAL A 79 2.60 16.01 16.08
N PRO A 80 3.17 15.21 16.99
CA PRO A 80 3.95 14.04 16.60
C PRO A 80 3.07 12.98 15.94
N VAL A 81 3.66 12.15 15.07
CA VAL A 81 2.99 10.96 14.52
C VAL A 81 2.75 9.94 15.63
N ASN A 82 1.54 9.35 15.63
CA ASN A 82 1.14 8.26 16.52
C ASN A 82 1.02 6.94 15.75
N ILE A 83 1.19 5.79 16.42
CA ILE A 83 1.10 4.46 15.80
C ILE A 83 -0.30 4.13 15.25
N HIS A 84 -1.34 4.80 15.72
CA HIS A 84 -2.73 4.66 15.25
C HIS A 84 -3.12 5.71 14.21
N ASP A 85 -2.19 6.58 13.83
CA ASP A 85 -2.45 7.57 12.79
C ASP A 85 -2.67 6.90 11.44
N ARG A 86 -3.60 7.45 10.68
CA ARG A 86 -3.99 6.97 9.36
C ARG A 86 -3.34 7.82 8.28
N PHE A 87 -2.79 7.14 7.30
CA PHE A 87 -2.12 7.73 6.15
C PHE A 87 -2.82 7.27 4.87
N GLY A 88 -2.83 8.10 3.83
CA GLY A 88 -3.24 7.67 2.51
C GLY A 88 -2.35 6.53 2.00
N ILE A 89 -2.97 5.42 1.62
CA ILE A 89 -2.22 4.22 1.19
C ILE A 89 -2.12 4.09 -0.33
N GLY A 90 -2.74 5.02 -1.07
CA GLY A 90 -2.67 5.04 -2.52
C GLY A 90 -3.01 3.68 -3.13
N SER A 91 -2.23 3.26 -4.11
CA SER A 91 -2.50 2.04 -4.88
C SER A 91 -2.49 0.73 -4.09
N ILE A 92 -2.11 0.71 -2.81
CA ILE A 92 -2.36 -0.45 -1.95
C ILE A 92 -3.87 -0.74 -1.86
N THR A 93 -4.72 0.28 -2.03
CA THR A 93 -6.19 0.14 -2.19
C THR A 93 -6.58 -0.94 -3.20
N LYS A 94 -5.80 -1.08 -4.28
CA LYS A 94 -6.08 -2.05 -5.34
C LYS A 94 -6.08 -3.49 -4.85
N THR A 95 -5.28 -3.80 -3.84
CA THR A 95 -5.23 -5.15 -3.26
C THR A 95 -6.56 -5.52 -2.58
N PHE A 96 -7.23 -4.54 -1.97
CA PHE A 96 -8.56 -4.72 -1.38
C PHE A 96 -9.63 -4.89 -2.45
N VAL A 97 -9.63 -4.04 -3.48
CA VAL A 97 -10.59 -4.11 -4.59
C VAL A 97 -10.45 -5.43 -5.35
N ALA A 98 -9.23 -5.84 -5.69
CA ALA A 98 -8.97 -7.11 -6.35
C ALA A 98 -9.47 -8.30 -5.51
N ARG A 99 -9.26 -8.27 -4.17
CA ARG A 99 -9.75 -9.32 -3.27
C ARG A 99 -11.28 -9.42 -3.30
N VAL A 100 -12.01 -8.31 -3.30
CA VAL A 100 -13.48 -8.31 -3.41
C VAL A 100 -13.92 -8.90 -4.76
N ILE A 101 -13.29 -8.51 -5.87
CA ILE A 101 -13.58 -9.11 -7.19
C ILE A 101 -13.40 -10.63 -7.17
N LEU A 102 -12.29 -11.12 -6.62
CA LEU A 102 -12.00 -12.55 -6.56
C LEU A 102 -12.98 -13.31 -5.67
N GLN A 103 -13.44 -12.73 -4.57
CA GLN A 103 -14.51 -13.32 -3.75
C GLN A 103 -15.85 -13.38 -4.54
N LEU A 104 -16.20 -12.34 -5.28
CA LEU A 104 -17.40 -12.35 -6.12
C LEU A 104 -17.31 -13.38 -7.26
N VAL A 105 -16.10 -13.65 -7.76
CA VAL A 105 -15.85 -14.74 -8.74
C VAL A 105 -16.05 -16.09 -8.07
N GLU A 106 -15.52 -16.29 -6.88
CA GLU A 106 -15.69 -17.54 -6.10
C GLU A 106 -17.16 -17.82 -5.76
N GLU A 107 -17.94 -16.76 -5.53
CA GLU A 107 -19.39 -16.82 -5.33
C GLU A 107 -20.19 -17.08 -6.64
N GLY A 108 -19.53 -17.11 -7.79
CA GLY A 108 -20.18 -17.27 -9.11
C GLY A 108 -20.97 -16.04 -9.58
N ARG A 109 -20.73 -14.87 -8.97
CA ARG A 109 -21.38 -13.60 -9.31
C ARG A 109 -20.62 -12.84 -10.40
N LEU A 110 -19.32 -13.09 -10.54
CA LEU A 110 -18.45 -12.55 -11.59
C LEU A 110 -17.71 -13.68 -12.32
N ASP A 111 -17.29 -13.40 -13.55
CA ASP A 111 -16.40 -14.26 -14.34
C ASP A 111 -15.20 -13.40 -14.81
N LEU A 112 -13.99 -13.81 -14.46
CA LEU A 112 -12.76 -13.09 -14.84
C LEU A 112 -12.55 -13.00 -16.36
N ASN A 113 -13.21 -13.86 -17.15
CA ASN A 113 -13.09 -13.87 -18.61
C ASN A 113 -14.15 -12.99 -19.30
N LYS A 114 -15.02 -12.35 -18.53
CA LYS A 114 -16.00 -11.39 -19.02
C LYS A 114 -15.46 -9.97 -19.04
N THR A 115 -16.04 -9.12 -19.87
CA THR A 115 -15.69 -7.70 -19.96
C THR A 115 -16.46 -6.86 -18.92
N PRO A 116 -16.02 -5.65 -18.59
CA PRO A 116 -16.82 -4.73 -17.79
C PRO A 116 -18.20 -4.48 -18.35
N MET A 117 -18.35 -4.46 -19.68
CA MET A 117 -19.63 -4.20 -20.36
C MET A 117 -20.67 -5.34 -20.20
N ASP A 118 -20.23 -6.53 -19.78
CA ASP A 118 -21.17 -7.61 -19.39
C ASP A 118 -21.90 -7.29 -18.06
N TYR A 119 -21.37 -6.35 -17.26
CA TYR A 119 -21.88 -6.00 -15.93
C TYR A 119 -22.34 -4.55 -15.79
N LEU A 120 -21.82 -3.66 -16.64
CA LEU A 120 -22.07 -2.22 -16.57
C LEU A 120 -22.88 -1.74 -17.77
N ASN A 121 -23.90 -0.94 -17.51
CA ASN A 121 -24.65 -0.21 -18.54
C ASN A 121 -24.50 1.30 -18.30
N LEU A 122 -23.25 1.80 -18.38
CA LEU A 122 -22.92 3.20 -18.18
C LEU A 122 -22.29 3.75 -19.47
N ASP A 123 -22.92 4.75 -20.08
CA ASP A 123 -22.43 5.38 -21.32
C ASP A 123 -20.96 5.81 -21.22
N ILE A 124 -20.58 6.43 -20.11
CA ILE A 124 -19.20 6.87 -19.88
C ILE A 124 -18.20 5.71 -19.96
N VAL A 125 -18.53 4.53 -19.43
CA VAL A 125 -17.65 3.36 -19.47
C VAL A 125 -17.53 2.84 -20.90
N GLY A 126 -18.65 2.79 -21.65
CA GLY A 126 -18.65 2.36 -23.07
C GLY A 126 -17.85 3.28 -23.99
N ARG A 127 -17.56 4.53 -23.57
CA ARG A 127 -16.70 5.46 -24.32
C ARG A 127 -15.20 5.32 -24.00
N VAL A 128 -14.84 4.58 -22.96
CA VAL A 128 -13.43 4.30 -22.62
C VAL A 128 -12.92 3.16 -23.51
N PRO A 129 -11.79 3.33 -24.20
CA PRO A 129 -11.25 2.31 -25.11
C PRO A 129 -11.05 0.95 -24.43
N ASN A 130 -11.30 -0.14 -25.14
CA ASN A 130 -11.11 -1.54 -24.71
C ASN A 130 -12.05 -2.04 -23.60
N THR A 131 -13.00 -1.29 -23.12
CA THR A 131 -13.93 -1.78 -22.08
C THR A 131 -14.88 -2.87 -22.57
N ASP A 132 -15.09 -2.94 -23.87
CA ASP A 132 -15.88 -3.96 -24.56
C ASP A 132 -15.07 -5.20 -24.97
N LYS A 133 -13.74 -5.16 -24.84
CA LYS A 133 -12.81 -6.22 -25.24
C LYS A 133 -12.03 -6.80 -24.07
N ALA A 134 -11.47 -5.94 -23.22
CA ALA A 134 -10.63 -6.36 -22.11
C ALA A 134 -11.47 -7.07 -21.04
N THR A 135 -10.98 -8.20 -20.59
CA THR A 135 -11.60 -8.99 -19.53
C THR A 135 -11.34 -8.40 -18.14
N LEU A 136 -12.15 -8.78 -17.13
CA LEU A 136 -11.91 -8.37 -15.75
C LEU A 136 -10.51 -8.79 -15.27
N ARG A 137 -10.00 -9.95 -15.72
CA ARG A 137 -8.63 -10.42 -15.46
C ARG A 137 -7.60 -9.42 -15.98
N GLU A 138 -7.75 -8.96 -17.22
CA GLU A 138 -6.82 -8.02 -17.85
C GLU A 138 -6.93 -6.61 -17.26
N LEU A 139 -8.06 -6.24 -16.66
CA LEU A 139 -8.17 -5.03 -15.87
C LEU A 139 -7.38 -5.18 -14.56
N ILE A 140 -7.57 -6.29 -13.83
CA ILE A 140 -6.91 -6.52 -12.52
C ILE A 140 -5.39 -6.52 -12.69
N ASN A 141 -4.86 -7.20 -13.71
CA ASN A 141 -3.42 -7.37 -13.92
C ASN A 141 -2.78 -6.32 -14.85
N HIS A 142 -3.52 -5.26 -15.20
CA HIS A 142 -3.04 -4.14 -16.02
C HIS A 142 -2.61 -4.52 -17.45
N GLN A 143 -3.29 -5.48 -18.07
CA GLN A 143 -3.07 -5.90 -19.47
C GLN A 143 -4.20 -5.47 -20.40
N SER A 144 -5.10 -4.60 -19.95
CA SER A 144 -6.28 -4.16 -20.70
C SER A 144 -5.98 -3.23 -21.87
N GLY A 145 -4.82 -2.56 -21.87
CA GLY A 145 -4.54 -1.48 -22.82
C GLY A 145 -5.38 -0.21 -22.60
N ILE A 146 -6.20 -0.15 -21.55
CA ILE A 146 -6.99 1.04 -21.20
C ILE A 146 -6.06 2.14 -20.68
N PRO A 147 -6.09 3.36 -21.26
CA PRO A 147 -5.25 4.46 -20.81
C PRO A 147 -5.58 4.87 -19.37
N THR A 148 -4.57 5.32 -18.63
CA THR A 148 -4.79 5.82 -17.28
C THR A 148 -5.15 7.30 -17.28
N TRP A 149 -6.17 7.69 -16.51
CA TRP A 149 -6.54 9.09 -16.32
C TRP A 149 -5.45 9.90 -15.60
N GLU A 150 -4.64 9.25 -14.77
CA GLU A 150 -3.63 9.87 -13.90
C GLU A 150 -2.55 10.66 -14.64
N PHE A 151 -2.24 10.30 -15.88
CA PHE A 151 -1.23 10.99 -16.69
C PHE A 151 -1.83 11.95 -17.73
N GLN A 152 -3.15 12.17 -17.70
CA GLN A 152 -3.77 13.16 -18.59
C GLN A 152 -3.44 14.57 -18.09
N PRO A 153 -2.86 15.44 -18.94
CA PRO A 153 -2.38 16.78 -18.51
C PRO A 153 -3.45 17.63 -17.83
N ASP A 154 -4.67 17.61 -18.35
CA ASP A 154 -5.78 18.37 -17.78
C ASP A 154 -6.21 17.83 -16.42
N TRP A 155 -6.20 16.50 -16.25
CA TRP A 155 -6.48 15.90 -14.96
C TRP A 155 -5.40 16.24 -13.92
N ILE A 156 -4.11 16.20 -14.30
CA ILE A 156 -3.00 16.54 -13.39
C ILE A 156 -3.20 17.94 -12.79
N ARG A 157 -3.58 18.92 -13.61
CA ARG A 157 -3.83 20.29 -13.16
C ARG A 157 -5.08 20.41 -12.27
N LYS A 158 -6.17 19.71 -12.61
CA LYS A 158 -7.44 19.76 -11.88
C LYS A 158 -7.50 18.83 -10.69
N GLY A 159 -6.88 17.67 -10.75
CA GLY A 159 -6.91 16.66 -9.70
C GLY A 159 -5.77 16.78 -8.69
N ARG A 160 -4.65 17.48 -9.04
CA ARG A 160 -3.45 17.56 -8.19
C ARG A 160 -2.76 18.91 -8.14
N GLY A 161 -3.12 19.85 -8.99
CA GLY A 161 -2.38 21.07 -9.20
C GLY A 161 -3.17 22.36 -9.02
N GLU A 162 -2.75 23.35 -9.78
CA GLU A 162 -3.21 24.75 -9.64
C GLU A 162 -4.70 24.97 -9.89
N GLN A 163 -5.36 24.05 -10.64
CA GLN A 163 -6.78 24.15 -11.01
C GLN A 163 -7.70 23.29 -10.11
N MET A 164 -7.19 22.77 -9.00
CA MET A 164 -8.03 22.03 -8.04
C MET A 164 -9.14 22.91 -7.48
N GLU A 165 -10.28 22.26 -7.22
CA GLU A 165 -11.36 22.83 -6.41
C GLU A 165 -11.26 22.19 -5.02
N LEU A 166 -10.61 22.89 -4.08
CA LEU A 166 -10.43 22.37 -2.72
C LEU A 166 -11.78 22.13 -2.05
N GLY A 167 -11.89 21.00 -1.32
CA GLY A 167 -13.13 20.56 -0.68
C GLY A 167 -14.15 19.90 -1.61
N ARG A 168 -13.92 19.88 -2.92
CA ARG A 168 -14.77 19.12 -3.85
C ARG A 168 -14.53 17.63 -3.65
N VAL A 169 -15.60 16.88 -3.53
CA VAL A 169 -15.58 15.41 -3.62
C VAL A 169 -15.89 15.03 -5.06
N TRP A 170 -14.99 14.30 -5.69
CA TRP A 170 -15.15 13.81 -7.06
C TRP A 170 -16.17 12.68 -7.11
N GLY A 171 -17.05 12.70 -8.11
CA GLY A 171 -17.92 11.58 -8.42
C GLY A 171 -17.12 10.39 -8.98
N LYS A 172 -17.57 9.19 -8.71
CA LYS A 172 -16.89 7.92 -9.02
C LYS A 172 -16.53 7.72 -10.50
N THR A 173 -17.26 8.36 -11.40
CA THR A 173 -17.06 8.27 -12.86
C THR A 173 -16.33 9.47 -13.45
N GLU A 174 -16.13 10.56 -12.71
CA GLU A 174 -15.62 11.81 -13.29
C GLU A 174 -14.18 11.69 -13.82
N THR A 175 -13.35 10.84 -13.23
CA THR A 175 -12.00 10.60 -13.75
C THR A 175 -12.01 9.89 -15.11
N LEU A 176 -13.08 9.15 -15.44
CA LEU A 176 -13.22 8.49 -16.73
C LEU A 176 -13.38 9.49 -17.88
N GLU A 177 -13.91 10.70 -17.64
CA GLU A 177 -14.06 11.73 -18.66
C GLU A 177 -12.73 12.13 -19.32
N TYR A 178 -11.61 11.97 -18.61
CA TYR A 178 -10.28 12.26 -19.14
C TYR A 178 -9.72 11.19 -20.08
N VAL A 179 -10.37 10.03 -20.16
CA VAL A 179 -9.97 8.91 -21.01
C VAL A 179 -11.12 8.36 -21.87
N ALA A 180 -12.29 9.01 -21.81
CA ALA A 180 -13.48 8.66 -22.57
C ALA A 180 -13.72 9.67 -23.68
N GLY A 181 -13.10 9.51 -24.83
CA GLY A 181 -13.25 10.45 -25.93
C GLY A 181 -12.92 9.82 -27.28
N GLN A 182 -13.44 10.40 -28.35
CA GLN A 182 -13.15 9.92 -29.72
C GLN A 182 -11.68 10.04 -30.10
N ASP A 183 -10.96 11.00 -29.48
CA ASP A 183 -9.53 11.24 -29.70
C ASP A 183 -8.63 10.40 -28.76
N VAL A 184 -9.21 9.63 -27.83
CA VAL A 184 -8.47 8.76 -26.92
C VAL A 184 -8.46 7.35 -27.48
N SER A 185 -7.25 6.83 -27.72
CA SER A 185 -7.05 5.47 -28.22
C SER A 185 -6.57 4.53 -27.11
N ALA A 186 -6.88 3.25 -27.25
CA ALA A 186 -6.24 2.21 -26.46
C ALA A 186 -4.72 2.26 -26.65
N ALA A 187 -3.97 1.97 -25.60
CA ALA A 187 -2.51 1.92 -25.66
C ALA A 187 -2.01 0.69 -26.46
N PHE A 188 -2.79 -0.41 -26.45
CA PHE A 188 -2.55 -1.66 -27.15
C PHE A 188 -3.81 -2.56 -27.04
N GLU A 189 -3.84 -3.66 -27.77
CA GLU A 189 -4.94 -4.64 -27.65
C GLU A 189 -4.82 -5.43 -26.32
N PRO A 190 -5.95 -5.82 -25.68
CA PRO A 190 -5.93 -6.56 -24.42
C PRO A 190 -5.05 -7.83 -24.49
N GLY A 191 -4.29 -8.09 -23.43
CA GLY A 191 -3.34 -9.21 -23.35
C GLY A 191 -1.98 -8.98 -24.03
N GLU A 192 -1.85 -7.95 -24.86
CA GLU A 192 -0.62 -7.73 -25.64
C GLU A 192 0.58 -7.31 -24.78
N ARG A 193 0.37 -6.39 -23.86
CA ARG A 193 1.42 -5.80 -23.00
C ARG A 193 0.90 -5.49 -21.59
N TYR A 194 1.84 -5.20 -20.70
CA TYR A 194 1.56 -4.61 -19.40
C TYR A 194 1.64 -3.08 -19.47
N SER A 195 0.62 -2.40 -18.98
CA SER A 195 0.64 -0.96 -18.72
C SER A 195 -0.27 -0.62 -17.56
N TYR A 196 0.34 -0.15 -16.47
CA TYR A 196 -0.40 0.20 -15.26
C TYR A 196 -1.46 1.28 -15.54
N SER A 197 -2.70 1.04 -15.11
CA SER A 197 -3.83 1.96 -15.33
C SER A 197 -4.73 2.05 -14.10
N ASN A 198 -4.85 3.26 -13.53
CA ASN A 198 -5.81 3.55 -12.47
C ASN A 198 -7.26 3.45 -12.97
N THR A 199 -7.50 3.73 -14.25
CA THR A 199 -8.80 3.61 -14.89
C THR A 199 -9.39 2.20 -14.74
N ASN A 200 -8.54 1.15 -14.83
CA ASN A 200 -8.96 -0.21 -14.62
C ASN A 200 -9.67 -0.40 -13.27
N TYR A 201 -9.06 0.12 -12.21
CA TYR A 201 -9.59 -0.06 -10.85
C TYR A 201 -10.76 0.86 -10.54
N THR A 202 -10.85 2.03 -11.18
CA THR A 202 -12.08 2.82 -11.19
C THR A 202 -13.24 2.00 -11.79
N ILE A 203 -13.03 1.34 -12.93
CA ILE A 203 -14.03 0.49 -13.58
C ILE A 203 -14.34 -0.75 -12.74
N LEU A 204 -13.34 -1.43 -12.15
CA LEU A 204 -13.57 -2.57 -11.26
C LEU A 204 -14.40 -2.19 -10.03
N GLY A 205 -14.20 -0.99 -9.47
CA GLY A 205 -15.04 -0.46 -8.40
C GLY A 205 -16.51 -0.32 -8.84
N LEU A 206 -16.75 0.20 -10.04
CA LEU A 206 -18.11 0.30 -10.61
C LEU A 206 -18.74 -1.09 -10.83
N VAL A 207 -17.96 -2.08 -11.27
CA VAL A 207 -18.41 -3.48 -11.42
C VAL A 207 -18.84 -4.05 -10.07
N ILE A 208 -18.05 -3.86 -9.00
CA ILE A 208 -18.45 -4.29 -7.66
C ILE A 208 -19.81 -3.70 -7.28
N GLU A 209 -19.98 -2.39 -7.43
CA GLU A 209 -21.23 -1.73 -7.03
C GLU A 209 -22.43 -2.18 -7.88
N ALA A 210 -22.24 -2.37 -9.19
CA ALA A 210 -23.30 -2.84 -10.08
C ALA A 210 -23.77 -4.26 -9.75
N VAL A 211 -22.84 -5.17 -9.47
CA VAL A 211 -23.16 -6.56 -9.20
C VAL A 211 -23.70 -6.79 -7.79
N THR A 212 -23.23 -6.01 -6.81
CA THR A 212 -23.61 -6.18 -5.40
C THR A 212 -24.82 -5.34 -5.01
N GLY A 213 -25.00 -4.17 -5.62
CA GLY A 213 -25.95 -3.15 -5.20
C GLY A 213 -25.48 -2.35 -3.98
N ASN A 214 -24.28 -2.62 -3.48
CA ASN A 214 -23.67 -1.96 -2.33
C ASN A 214 -22.53 -1.06 -2.79
N THR A 215 -22.09 -0.13 -1.92
CA THR A 215 -20.88 0.66 -2.19
C THR A 215 -19.62 -0.20 -2.09
N VAL A 216 -18.56 0.18 -2.83
CA VAL A 216 -17.24 -0.49 -2.75
C VAL A 216 -16.76 -0.59 -1.31
N ILE A 217 -16.88 0.47 -0.52
CA ILE A 217 -16.41 0.44 0.88
C ILE A 217 -17.25 -0.48 1.75
N SER A 218 -18.57 -0.57 1.52
CA SER A 218 -19.41 -1.53 2.25
C SER A 218 -18.98 -2.98 1.97
N GLU A 219 -18.67 -3.30 0.70
CA GLU A 219 -18.17 -4.63 0.34
C GLU A 219 -16.78 -4.90 0.94
N ILE A 220 -15.85 -3.95 0.87
CA ILE A 220 -14.53 -4.06 1.49
C ILE A 220 -14.67 -4.25 3.01
N ARG A 221 -15.52 -3.45 3.67
CA ARG A 221 -15.72 -3.51 5.12
C ARG A 221 -16.24 -4.86 5.55
N ASN A 222 -17.35 -5.31 4.97
CA ASN A 222 -18.01 -6.57 5.35
C ASN A 222 -17.16 -7.79 5.03
N ARG A 223 -16.42 -7.77 3.93
CA ARG A 223 -15.67 -8.91 3.40
C ARG A 223 -14.23 -8.98 3.89
N ILE A 224 -13.64 -7.86 4.29
CA ILE A 224 -12.21 -7.78 4.60
C ILE A 224 -11.98 -7.11 5.96
N LEU A 225 -12.42 -5.84 6.12
CA LEU A 225 -12.02 -5.05 7.29
C LEU A 225 -12.56 -5.63 8.60
N GLU A 226 -13.84 -5.99 8.64
CA GLU A 226 -14.48 -6.57 9.84
C GLU A 226 -13.94 -7.99 10.15
N PRO A 227 -13.89 -8.93 9.19
CA PRO A 227 -13.31 -10.25 9.45
C PRO A 227 -11.87 -10.22 9.95
N LEU A 228 -11.03 -9.33 9.42
CA LEU A 228 -9.63 -9.19 9.82
C LEU A 228 -9.41 -8.18 10.94
N GLN A 229 -10.46 -7.51 11.42
CA GLN A 229 -10.43 -6.48 12.47
C GLN A 229 -9.50 -5.28 12.14
N LEU A 230 -9.48 -4.86 10.87
CA LEU A 230 -8.72 -3.69 10.41
C LEU A 230 -9.51 -2.42 10.78
N LYS A 231 -9.26 -1.89 11.98
CA LYS A 231 -10.09 -0.83 12.60
C LYS A 231 -9.69 0.57 12.20
N ASP A 232 -8.47 0.73 11.67
CA ASP A 232 -7.91 2.00 11.26
C ASP A 232 -7.84 2.15 9.73
N THR A 233 -8.66 1.37 8.99
CA THR A 233 -8.70 1.36 7.53
C THR A 233 -10.04 1.86 7.01
N TYR A 234 -10.03 2.86 6.11
CA TYR A 234 -11.21 3.57 5.61
C TYR A 234 -11.04 3.96 4.13
N LEU A 235 -12.17 4.23 3.44
CA LEU A 235 -12.16 4.84 2.11
C LEU A 235 -12.49 6.34 2.26
N GLU A 236 -11.46 7.16 2.11
CA GLU A 236 -11.54 8.61 2.31
C GLU A 236 -12.59 9.26 1.39
N SER A 237 -13.29 10.26 1.88
CA SER A 237 -14.42 10.98 1.27
C SER A 237 -15.70 10.15 1.03
N PHE A 238 -15.69 8.83 1.25
CA PHE A 238 -16.87 7.96 1.01
C PHE A 238 -17.41 7.31 2.28
N GLU A 239 -16.75 7.53 3.42
CA GLU A 239 -17.23 7.19 4.76
C GLU A 239 -16.63 8.13 5.80
N ASP A 240 -17.23 8.16 7.00
CA ASP A 240 -16.68 8.90 8.14
C ASP A 240 -15.40 8.24 8.66
N ILE A 241 -14.38 9.05 8.93
CA ILE A 241 -13.11 8.62 9.53
C ILE A 241 -13.02 9.23 10.94
N PRO A 242 -13.34 8.49 12.00
CA PRO A 242 -13.29 9.00 13.35
C PRO A 242 -11.89 9.49 13.72
N GLY A 243 -11.75 10.79 14.05
CA GLY A 243 -10.45 11.42 14.31
C GLY A 243 -9.66 11.82 13.07
N GLY A 244 -10.17 11.55 11.86
CA GLY A 244 -9.54 11.94 10.61
C GLY A 244 -8.28 11.14 10.27
N TYR A 245 -7.40 11.74 9.49
CA TYR A 245 -6.10 11.22 9.09
C TYR A 245 -5.05 12.36 9.13
N VAL A 246 -3.77 12.02 9.04
CA VAL A 246 -2.68 12.99 9.21
C VAL A 246 -2.67 14.07 8.14
N HIS A 247 -2.18 15.27 8.48
CA HIS A 247 -1.83 16.29 7.50
C HIS A 247 -0.82 15.74 6.51
N HIS A 248 -0.93 16.18 5.26
CA HIS A 248 -0.07 15.63 4.23
C HIS A 248 0.59 16.72 3.37
N TYR A 249 1.73 16.35 2.83
CA TYR A 249 2.66 17.26 2.18
C TYR A 249 3.04 16.71 0.80
N HIS A 250 3.43 17.60 -0.10
CA HIS A 250 3.86 17.19 -1.45
C HIS A 250 5.16 17.87 -1.86
N TYR A 251 6.02 17.15 -2.59
CA TYR A 251 7.23 17.71 -3.15
C TYR A 251 6.90 18.56 -4.40
N ALA A 252 6.74 19.88 -4.20
CA ALA A 252 6.49 20.86 -5.26
C ALA A 252 7.79 21.30 -5.94
N THR A 253 8.48 20.34 -6.56
CA THR A 253 9.70 20.58 -7.36
C THR A 253 9.40 21.36 -8.63
N PRO A 254 10.43 21.81 -9.39
CA PRO A 254 10.20 22.39 -10.72
C PRO A 254 9.39 21.48 -11.65
N ASP A 255 9.64 20.16 -11.65
CA ASP A 255 8.91 19.21 -12.49
C ASP A 255 7.42 19.16 -12.12
N PHE A 256 7.10 19.08 -10.84
CA PHE A 256 5.72 19.15 -10.36
C PHE A 256 5.04 20.47 -10.76
N LYS A 257 5.73 21.59 -10.55
CA LYS A 257 5.23 22.92 -10.91
C LYS A 257 4.94 23.04 -12.41
N ASN A 258 5.78 22.46 -13.25
CA ASN A 258 5.58 22.45 -14.70
C ASN A 258 4.41 21.56 -15.11
N ALA A 259 4.25 20.38 -14.49
CA ALA A 259 3.19 19.42 -14.83
C ALA A 259 1.83 19.84 -14.28
N ALA A 260 1.76 20.17 -12.99
CA ALA A 260 0.53 20.37 -12.25
C ALA A 260 0.25 21.84 -11.90
N GLY A 261 1.30 22.66 -11.73
CA GLY A 261 1.20 23.91 -10.98
C GLY A 261 1.05 23.63 -9.47
N VAL A 262 1.00 24.68 -8.67
CA VAL A 262 0.77 24.59 -7.23
C VAL A 262 -0.50 25.39 -6.90
N HIS A 263 -1.47 24.74 -6.28
CA HIS A 263 -2.70 25.40 -5.89
C HIS A 263 -2.42 26.50 -4.85
N ARG A 264 -3.04 27.68 -5.03
CA ARG A 264 -2.84 28.86 -4.16
C ARG A 264 -3.24 28.64 -2.68
N GLY A 265 -4.07 27.64 -2.41
CA GLY A 265 -4.48 27.23 -1.06
C GLY A 265 -3.52 26.27 -0.38
N PHE A 266 -2.44 25.85 -1.04
CA PHE A 266 -1.38 25.04 -0.43
C PHE A 266 -0.37 25.93 0.26
N THR A 267 -0.03 25.60 1.51
CA THR A 267 0.93 26.37 2.30
C THR A 267 2.34 25.89 2.04
N GLN A 268 3.24 26.82 1.70
CA GLN A 268 4.67 26.51 1.56
C GLN A 268 5.27 26.24 2.95
N ILE A 269 5.79 25.03 3.18
CA ILE A 269 6.43 24.63 4.46
C ILE A 269 7.92 24.91 4.44
N ARG A 270 8.59 24.52 3.34
CA ARG A 270 10.02 24.74 3.09
C ARG A 270 10.27 24.68 1.58
N PRO A 271 11.46 25.02 1.08
CA PRO A 271 11.74 24.90 -0.35
C PRO A 271 11.33 23.53 -0.88
N TYR A 272 10.55 23.53 -1.96
CA TYR A 272 10.00 22.33 -2.61
C TYR A 272 9.09 21.44 -1.77
N LEU A 273 8.59 21.90 -0.64
CA LEU A 273 7.60 21.15 0.16
C LEU A 273 6.40 22.05 0.44
N VAL A 274 5.21 21.62 0.04
CA VAL A 274 3.95 22.28 0.33
C VAL A 274 3.05 21.38 1.17
N GLU A 275 2.24 21.98 2.03
CA GLU A 275 1.13 21.28 2.69
C GLU A 275 -0.03 21.18 1.69
N SER A 276 -0.48 19.96 1.42
CA SER A 276 -1.56 19.64 0.50
C SER A 276 -2.83 19.15 1.21
N THR A 277 -2.88 19.20 2.52
CA THR A 277 -4.01 18.76 3.37
C THR A 277 -5.39 19.27 2.94
N PRO A 278 -5.55 20.48 2.36
CA PRO A 278 -6.85 20.92 1.85
C PRO A 278 -7.39 20.09 0.67
N ALA A 279 -6.56 19.27 0.02
CA ALA A 279 -6.97 18.31 -0.99
C ALA A 279 -7.44 17.00 -0.33
N ASN A 280 -8.35 16.28 -0.99
CA ASN A 280 -8.81 14.97 -0.55
C ASN A 280 -8.43 13.87 -1.55
N LEU A 281 -8.70 12.61 -1.23
CA LEU A 281 -8.36 11.43 -2.04
C LEU A 281 -9.54 10.93 -2.88
N SER A 282 -10.64 11.69 -2.97
CA SER A 282 -11.84 11.26 -3.70
C SER A 282 -11.60 10.93 -5.18
N PRO A 283 -10.70 11.61 -5.92
CA PRO A 283 -10.47 11.26 -7.32
C PRO A 283 -9.81 9.88 -7.48
N GLU A 284 -9.07 9.40 -6.51
CA GLU A 284 -8.45 8.08 -6.51
C GLU A 284 -9.45 6.96 -6.22
N TRP A 285 -10.47 7.18 -5.40
CA TRP A 285 -11.54 6.24 -5.04
C TRP A 285 -11.07 4.77 -4.98
N ALA A 286 -11.66 3.86 -5.76
CA ALA A 286 -11.31 2.44 -5.81
C ALA A 286 -9.88 2.17 -6.35
N ALA A 287 -9.24 3.13 -7.00
CA ALA A 287 -7.88 3.01 -7.50
C ALA A 287 -6.80 3.39 -6.45
N GLY A 288 -7.17 4.16 -5.39
CA GLY A 288 -6.14 4.66 -4.48
C GLY A 288 -6.63 5.47 -3.29
N GLY A 289 -7.93 5.55 -3.02
CA GLY A 289 -8.53 6.48 -2.07
C GLY A 289 -8.58 6.01 -0.62
N MET A 290 -8.00 4.86 -0.27
CA MET A 290 -8.04 4.39 1.12
C MET A 290 -6.97 5.04 1.99
N VAL A 291 -7.28 5.13 3.28
CA VAL A 291 -6.35 5.46 4.36
C VAL A 291 -6.26 4.28 5.32
N SER A 292 -5.08 4.10 5.96
CA SER A 292 -4.85 3.00 6.90
C SER A 292 -3.75 3.32 7.90
N SER A 293 -3.65 2.53 8.97
CA SER A 293 -2.49 2.46 9.86
C SER A 293 -1.47 1.43 9.37
N ALA A 294 -0.22 1.57 9.80
CA ALA A 294 0.83 0.63 9.43
C ALA A 294 0.56 -0.78 10.00
N SER A 295 -0.03 -0.88 11.18
CA SER A 295 -0.39 -2.16 11.82
C SER A 295 -1.50 -2.90 11.06
N ASP A 296 -2.55 -2.19 10.63
CA ASP A 296 -3.62 -2.79 9.81
C ASP A 296 -3.06 -3.33 8.50
N LEU A 297 -2.12 -2.61 7.88
CA LEU A 297 -1.50 -3.07 6.64
C LEU A 297 -0.57 -4.28 6.82
N VAL A 298 0.11 -4.43 7.97
CA VAL A 298 0.84 -5.67 8.28
C VAL A 298 -0.15 -6.84 8.37
N ARG A 299 -1.25 -6.68 9.11
CA ARG A 299 -2.29 -7.70 9.21
C ARG A 299 -2.93 -8.04 7.86
N TRP A 300 -3.15 -7.03 7.02
CA TRP A 300 -3.65 -7.23 5.66
C TRP A 300 -2.66 -7.99 4.77
N ALA A 301 -1.38 -7.62 4.80
CA ALA A 301 -0.34 -8.30 4.03
C ALA A 301 -0.20 -9.78 4.45
N GLN A 302 -0.27 -10.07 5.76
CA GLN A 302 -0.29 -11.44 6.29
C GLN A 302 -1.51 -12.21 5.76
N ALA A 303 -2.70 -11.61 5.80
CA ALA A 303 -3.92 -12.24 5.27
C ALA A 303 -3.85 -12.50 3.76
N LEU A 304 -3.21 -11.62 2.99
CA LEU A 304 -2.93 -11.85 1.57
C LEU A 304 -1.98 -13.03 1.39
N ARG A 305 -0.86 -13.05 2.10
CA ARG A 305 0.17 -14.11 2.05
C ARG A 305 -0.44 -15.48 2.37
N ASP A 306 -1.19 -15.56 3.45
CA ASP A 306 -1.69 -16.82 4.00
C ASP A 306 -2.96 -17.31 3.32
N GLY A 307 -3.52 -16.51 2.41
CA GLY A 307 -4.70 -16.89 1.64
C GLY A 307 -6.01 -16.79 2.41
N GLU A 308 -6.05 -16.00 3.46
CA GLU A 308 -7.27 -15.75 4.18
C GLU A 308 -8.36 -15.14 3.27
N LEU A 309 -9.62 -15.40 3.59
CA LEU A 309 -10.79 -14.84 2.89
C LEU A 309 -11.02 -15.36 1.45
N LEU A 310 -10.27 -16.37 1.00
CA LEU A 310 -10.48 -17.06 -0.29
C LEU A 310 -10.29 -18.57 -0.10
N GLY A 311 -11.02 -19.36 -0.88
CA GLY A 311 -10.77 -20.80 -0.97
C GLY A 311 -9.46 -21.10 -1.74
N PRO A 312 -8.93 -22.33 -1.61
CA PRO A 312 -7.62 -22.69 -2.17
C PRO A 312 -7.48 -22.47 -3.67
N GLY A 313 -8.57 -22.66 -4.44
CA GLY A 313 -8.58 -22.47 -5.89
C GLY A 313 -8.40 -21.01 -6.28
N MET A 314 -9.12 -20.12 -5.60
CA MET A 314 -9.05 -18.69 -5.87
C MET A 314 -7.76 -18.07 -5.29
N GLN A 315 -7.25 -18.61 -4.17
CA GLN A 315 -5.95 -18.19 -3.63
C GLN A 315 -4.81 -18.49 -4.63
N LYS A 316 -4.85 -19.63 -5.33
CA LYS A 316 -3.91 -19.92 -6.41
C LYS A 316 -4.02 -18.91 -7.55
N GLU A 317 -5.24 -18.48 -7.89
CA GLU A 317 -5.49 -17.46 -8.92
C GLU A 317 -4.81 -16.13 -8.57
N VAL A 318 -4.82 -15.70 -7.28
CA VAL A 318 -4.13 -14.47 -6.83
C VAL A 318 -2.70 -14.41 -7.29
N TYR A 319 -1.97 -15.53 -7.17
CA TYR A 319 -0.53 -15.62 -7.48
C TYR A 319 -0.24 -16.20 -8.87
N THR A 320 -1.28 -16.43 -9.68
CA THR A 320 -1.06 -16.86 -11.06
C THR A 320 -0.64 -15.67 -11.90
N TYR A 321 0.55 -15.76 -12.47
CA TYR A 321 1.03 -14.79 -13.45
C TYR A 321 0.57 -15.17 -14.85
N TYR A 322 -0.11 -14.25 -15.49
CA TYR A 322 -0.49 -14.35 -16.90
C TYR A 322 0.48 -13.47 -17.70
N PRO A 323 1.48 -14.06 -18.38
CA PRO A 323 2.44 -13.27 -19.14
C PRO A 323 1.75 -12.62 -20.33
N PRO A 324 1.94 -11.30 -20.57
CA PRO A 324 1.46 -10.67 -21.78
C PRO A 324 2.20 -11.22 -23.01
N GLU A 325 1.56 -11.16 -24.19
CA GLU A 325 2.12 -11.67 -25.44
C GLU A 325 3.50 -11.09 -25.77
N LYS A 326 3.68 -9.77 -25.51
CA LYS A 326 4.92 -9.03 -25.72
C LYS A 326 5.51 -8.59 -24.37
N SER A 327 5.94 -9.58 -23.56
CA SER A 327 6.54 -9.30 -22.27
C SER A 327 7.91 -8.59 -22.41
N GLN A 328 8.10 -7.50 -21.65
CA GLN A 328 9.32 -6.70 -21.66
C GLN A 328 10.17 -6.83 -20.39
N SER A 329 9.65 -7.39 -19.31
CA SER A 329 10.36 -7.48 -18.02
C SER A 329 10.13 -8.83 -17.35
N THR A 330 11.22 -9.43 -16.89
CA THR A 330 11.21 -10.64 -16.04
C THR A 330 11.29 -10.29 -14.55
N ARG A 331 11.71 -9.05 -14.19
CA ARG A 331 11.98 -8.65 -12.81
C ARG A 331 10.74 -8.24 -12.02
N MET A 332 9.66 -7.80 -12.68
CA MET A 332 8.40 -7.45 -12.02
C MET A 332 7.26 -8.16 -12.72
N LYS A 333 6.42 -8.84 -11.93
CA LYS A 333 5.19 -9.47 -12.38
C LYS A 333 4.03 -8.83 -11.62
N TYR A 334 2.99 -8.41 -12.33
CA TYR A 334 1.76 -7.98 -11.72
C TYR A 334 0.73 -9.10 -11.87
N MET A 335 0.27 -9.63 -10.76
CA MET A 335 -0.69 -10.73 -10.70
C MET A 335 -2.10 -10.19 -10.42
N GLN A 336 -2.94 -10.91 -9.73
CA GLN A 336 -4.31 -10.45 -9.47
C GLN A 336 -4.34 -9.45 -8.29
N GLY A 337 -3.89 -8.23 -8.57
CA GLY A 337 -3.85 -7.13 -7.58
C GLY A 337 -2.61 -7.10 -6.68
N VAL A 338 -1.64 -7.98 -6.90
CA VAL A 338 -0.39 -8.07 -6.13
C VAL A 338 0.79 -8.04 -7.09
N MET A 339 1.82 -7.28 -6.75
CA MET A 339 3.11 -7.27 -7.44
C MET A 339 4.04 -8.32 -6.84
N TRP A 340 4.82 -8.98 -7.71
CA TRP A 340 6.02 -9.73 -7.35
C TRP A 340 7.22 -9.05 -8.00
N ILE A 341 8.27 -8.81 -7.21
CA ILE A 341 9.48 -8.14 -7.68
C ILE A 341 10.67 -9.02 -7.33
N ASP A 342 11.36 -9.49 -8.38
CA ASP A 342 12.58 -10.27 -8.28
C ASP A 342 13.77 -9.39 -7.93
N ASP A 343 14.73 -9.92 -7.18
CA ASP A 343 15.96 -9.21 -6.79
C ASP A 343 15.64 -7.80 -6.26
N PHE A 344 14.65 -7.75 -5.37
CA PHE A 344 14.18 -6.48 -4.80
C PHE A 344 15.23 -5.87 -3.87
N TYR A 345 15.84 -6.73 -3.04
CA TYR A 345 16.92 -6.35 -2.13
C TYR A 345 17.84 -7.54 -1.86
N GLN A 346 19.13 -7.47 -2.26
CA GLN A 346 20.17 -8.49 -2.00
C GLN A 346 19.71 -9.92 -2.34
N ASP A 347 19.25 -10.13 -3.57
CA ASP A 347 18.72 -11.39 -4.11
C ASP A 347 17.39 -11.89 -3.49
N HIS A 348 16.78 -11.13 -2.55
CA HIS A 348 15.46 -11.46 -2.02
C HIS A 348 14.34 -10.90 -2.90
N ALA A 349 13.37 -11.74 -3.22
CA ALA A 349 12.13 -11.34 -3.88
C ALA A 349 11.06 -10.91 -2.88
N VAL A 350 10.17 -10.03 -3.32
CA VAL A 350 9.04 -9.57 -2.50
C VAL A 350 7.73 -9.67 -3.25
N TYR A 351 6.67 -9.92 -2.50
CA TYR A 351 5.30 -9.66 -2.89
C TYR A 351 4.80 -8.39 -2.20
N GLY A 352 3.79 -7.76 -2.76
CA GLY A 352 3.11 -6.63 -2.13
C GLY A 352 2.64 -5.58 -3.10
N HIS A 353 2.55 -4.36 -2.62
CA HIS A 353 2.19 -3.19 -3.43
C HIS A 353 2.75 -1.91 -2.81
N SER A 354 3.10 -0.96 -3.65
CA SER A 354 3.37 0.43 -3.22
C SER A 354 2.18 1.32 -3.53
N GLY A 355 2.10 2.46 -2.86
CA GLY A 355 1.09 3.46 -3.11
C GLY A 355 1.64 4.87 -3.10
N GLY A 356 1.09 5.71 -3.95
CA GLY A 356 1.37 7.14 -3.99
C GLY A 356 0.14 7.93 -4.35
N THR A 357 -0.05 9.05 -3.68
CA THR A 357 -1.10 10.04 -3.97
C THR A 357 -0.54 11.44 -3.86
N LEU A 358 -1.39 12.45 -4.01
CA LEU A 358 -1.02 13.81 -3.61
C LEU A 358 -0.86 13.85 -2.10
N GLY A 359 0.37 13.84 -1.59
CA GLY A 359 0.66 13.99 -0.17
C GLY A 359 1.02 12.72 0.58
N PHE A 360 0.96 11.55 -0.04
CA PHE A 360 1.31 10.30 0.64
C PHE A 360 2.19 9.39 -0.22
N THR A 361 3.05 8.63 0.46
CA THR A 361 3.74 7.47 -0.10
C THR A 361 3.64 6.31 0.90
N ALA A 362 3.22 5.15 0.40
CA ALA A 362 3.04 3.93 1.19
C ALA A 362 3.75 2.74 0.54
N LEU A 363 4.35 1.89 1.35
CA LEU A 363 4.98 0.65 0.94
C LEU A 363 4.45 -0.48 1.83
N MET A 364 4.02 -1.58 1.21
CA MET A 364 3.56 -2.79 1.89
C MET A 364 4.15 -3.98 1.14
N TYR A 365 5.16 -4.61 1.72
CA TYR A 365 5.84 -5.75 1.12
C TYR A 365 6.06 -6.88 2.11
N TRP A 366 6.01 -8.12 1.65
CA TRP A 366 6.49 -9.28 2.39
C TRP A 366 7.52 -10.04 1.56
N PHE A 367 8.56 -10.49 2.24
CA PHE A 367 9.64 -11.25 1.62
C PHE A 367 9.21 -12.71 1.46
N GLU A 368 9.48 -13.27 0.28
CA GLU A 368 9.05 -14.64 -0.06
C GLU A 368 9.73 -15.69 0.82
N ASP A 369 10.99 -15.48 1.17
CA ASP A 369 11.88 -16.42 1.83
C ASP A 369 12.23 -16.08 3.28
N ALA A 370 11.77 -14.95 3.81
CA ALA A 370 12.17 -14.48 5.15
C ALA A 370 11.02 -14.40 6.16
N ASP A 371 9.80 -14.73 5.76
CA ASP A 371 8.58 -14.61 6.58
C ASP A 371 8.43 -13.24 7.28
N ILE A 372 8.97 -12.21 6.66
CA ILE A 372 8.97 -10.81 7.16
C ILE A 372 8.04 -9.98 6.30
N THR A 373 7.17 -9.22 6.96
CA THR A 373 6.34 -8.18 6.35
C THR A 373 6.81 -6.81 6.79
N VAL A 374 6.96 -5.88 5.86
CA VAL A 374 7.36 -4.50 6.15
C VAL A 374 6.36 -3.52 5.54
N VAL A 375 5.87 -2.62 6.38
CA VAL A 375 4.99 -1.52 5.98
C VAL A 375 5.65 -0.19 6.34
N VAL A 376 5.68 0.73 5.40
CA VAL A 376 6.14 2.11 5.60
C VAL A 376 5.05 3.05 5.09
N LEU A 377 4.56 3.92 5.95
CA LEU A 377 3.61 4.97 5.62
C LEU A 377 4.26 6.34 5.86
N THR A 378 4.12 7.24 4.91
CA THR A 378 4.65 8.60 5.04
C THR A 378 3.61 9.63 4.60
N ASN A 379 3.57 10.76 5.26
CA ASN A 379 2.68 11.86 4.91
C ASN A 379 3.32 12.83 3.90
N VAL A 380 4.09 12.30 2.96
CA VAL A 380 4.62 13.06 1.83
C VAL A 380 4.46 12.31 0.52
N GLY A 381 3.93 13.01 -0.48
CA GLY A 381 3.78 12.53 -1.85
C GLY A 381 4.88 13.05 -2.77
N GLY A 382 5.25 12.23 -3.76
CA GLY A 382 6.26 12.57 -4.76
C GLY A 382 5.79 12.41 -6.20
N MET A 383 4.50 12.19 -6.44
CA MET A 383 3.98 12.00 -7.80
C MET A 383 4.17 13.26 -8.64
N HIS A 384 4.57 13.09 -9.88
CA HIS A 384 4.93 14.15 -10.81
C HIS A 384 6.08 15.08 -10.35
N SER A 385 6.77 14.78 -9.24
CA SER A 385 7.88 15.59 -8.72
C SER A 385 9.22 15.36 -9.43
N GLY A 386 9.34 14.32 -10.23
CA GLY A 386 10.61 13.94 -10.88
C GLY A 386 11.69 13.40 -9.93
N LEU A 387 11.43 13.34 -8.62
CA LEU A 387 12.42 12.85 -7.65
C LEU A 387 12.66 11.33 -7.81
N ARG A 388 13.85 10.97 -8.27
CA ARG A 388 14.29 9.57 -8.45
C ARG A 388 15.77 9.44 -8.09
N PRO A 389 16.13 8.73 -7.00
CA PRO A 389 15.24 8.17 -5.98
C PRO A 389 14.54 9.23 -5.13
N SER A 390 13.36 8.92 -4.61
CA SER A 390 12.69 9.77 -3.63
C SER A 390 13.29 9.60 -2.22
N PRO A 391 13.13 10.57 -1.30
CA PRO A 391 13.56 10.40 0.09
C PRO A 391 12.99 9.15 0.77
N VAL A 392 11.72 8.80 0.49
CA VAL A 392 11.09 7.59 1.02
C VAL A 392 11.74 6.32 0.47
N SER A 393 12.07 6.29 -0.82
CA SER A 393 12.78 5.17 -1.45
C SER A 393 14.19 5.00 -0.87
N LEU A 394 14.92 6.09 -0.65
CA LEU A 394 16.24 6.06 -0.01
C LEU A 394 16.15 5.56 1.44
N PHE A 395 15.23 6.13 2.23
CA PHE A 395 14.98 5.67 3.60
C PHE A 395 14.72 4.17 3.66
N PHE A 396 13.81 3.69 2.82
CA PHE A 396 13.43 2.28 2.79
C PHE A 396 14.63 1.38 2.48
N ARG A 397 15.36 1.68 1.41
CA ARG A 397 16.45 0.82 0.90
C ARG A 397 17.76 0.94 1.67
N GLU A 398 18.11 2.14 2.12
CA GLU A 398 19.44 2.41 2.70
C GLU A 398 19.44 2.42 4.23
N ALA A 399 18.31 2.77 4.87
CA ALA A 399 18.23 2.86 6.32
C ALA A 399 17.45 1.69 6.93
N LEU A 400 16.29 1.32 6.38
CA LEU A 400 15.39 0.35 7.01
C LEU A 400 15.70 -1.11 6.63
N LEU A 401 15.77 -1.43 5.34
CA LEU A 401 15.96 -2.81 4.87
C LEU A 401 17.25 -3.47 5.40
N PRO A 402 18.42 -2.79 5.50
CA PRO A 402 19.61 -3.40 6.07
C PRO A 402 19.45 -3.92 7.50
N ILE A 403 18.53 -3.32 8.27
CA ILE A 403 18.23 -3.75 9.64
C ILE A 403 17.23 -4.91 9.61
N VAL A 404 16.15 -4.76 8.83
CA VAL A 404 15.10 -5.77 8.70
C VAL A 404 15.67 -7.12 8.26
N MET A 405 16.57 -7.13 7.27
CA MET A 405 17.18 -8.36 6.77
C MET A 405 18.15 -9.03 7.71
N ARG A 406 18.52 -8.40 8.84
CA ARG A 406 19.29 -9.06 9.93
C ARG A 406 18.38 -9.75 10.96
N MET A 407 17.07 -9.61 10.81
CA MET A 407 16.08 -10.23 11.71
C MET A 407 15.76 -11.68 11.30
N ASN A 408 16.25 -12.08 10.12
CA ASN A 408 16.08 -13.41 9.54
C ASN A 408 17.11 -14.43 10.06
#